data_144697863eee11e18d8e2b991145bdb7
#
_entry.id   144697863eee11e18d8e2b991145bdb7
#
_cell.length_a   1.000
_cell.length_b   1.000
_cell.length_c   1.000
_cell.angle_alpha   90.00
_cell.angle_beta   90.00
_cell.angle_gamma   90.00
#
_symmetry.space_group_name_H-M   'P 1'
#
loop_
_entity.id
_entity.type
_entity.pdbx_description
1 polymer ?
#
loop_
_entity_poly.entity_id
_entity_poly.type
_entity_poly.pdbx_seq_one_letter_code
_entity_poly.pdbx_strand_id
1 'polypeptide(L)'
;MFILEKFFNFLDFFHQKRIFNFTQNFDIKIIVDVGSHKGEFLSYFIKNKKIDKFYAFEPQIMPFKILKKKFKNNKKVKIFNYALSDRSTNKILNINKLTSTSSMEIVNEKNLYSRIKKILTLSQGHVEKKVKVKTKTLNSFLPNKNLKKYFIKIDVDGHEIYVLKGIGKKLKKIPYVMVENQIFNLYKRNNSVKQFLEKNNFYTIKKFTFPSFHTQDIIYKNSNL
;
A
#
# COMPACT_ATOMS: atom_id res chain seq x y z
N MET A 1 -19.51 15.95 2.24
CA MET A 1 -18.13 15.50 1.96
C MET A 1 -17.29 15.40 3.23
N PHE A 2 -17.17 16.44 4.06
CA PHE A 2 -16.38 16.47 5.31
C PHE A 2 -16.78 15.41 6.37
N ILE A 3 -18.09 15.17 6.56
CA ILE A 3 -18.62 14.16 7.51
C ILE A 3 -18.26 12.74 7.04
N LEU A 4 -18.40 12.46 5.75
CA LEU A 4 -18.10 11.15 5.18
C LEU A 4 -16.59 10.84 5.27
N GLU A 5 -15.73 11.82 5.03
CA GLU A 5 -14.28 11.69 5.19
C GLU A 5 -13.90 11.39 6.65
N LYS A 6 -14.51 12.09 7.62
CA LYS A 6 -14.30 11.80 9.04
C LYS A 6 -14.74 10.38 9.42
N PHE A 7 -15.86 9.92 8.87
CA PHE A 7 -16.37 8.57 9.12
C PHE A 7 -15.41 7.50 8.56
N PHE A 8 -14.91 7.66 7.33
CA PHE A 8 -13.93 6.75 6.77
C PHE A 8 -12.61 6.76 7.54
N ASN A 9 -12.13 7.92 7.98
CA ASN A 9 -10.94 8.04 8.82
C ASN A 9 -11.12 7.33 10.17
N PHE A 10 -12.32 7.36 10.74
CA PHE A 10 -12.66 6.63 11.97
C PHE A 10 -12.62 5.10 11.73
N LEU A 11 -13.23 4.62 10.65
CA LEU A 11 -13.19 3.20 10.27
C LEU A 11 -11.75 2.73 10.02
N ASP A 12 -10.95 3.53 9.32
CA ASP A 12 -9.54 3.25 9.05
C ASP A 12 -8.74 3.14 10.35
N PHE A 13 -9.00 4.02 11.32
CA PHE A 13 -8.37 3.95 12.63
C PHE A 13 -8.54 2.57 13.29
N PHE A 14 -9.75 2.00 13.30
CA PHE A 14 -9.99 0.67 13.87
C PHE A 14 -9.37 -0.44 13.03
N HIS A 15 -9.40 -0.28 11.72
CA HIS A 15 -8.81 -1.23 10.79
C HIS A 15 -7.30 -1.32 11.02
N GLN A 16 -6.60 -0.20 11.05
CA GLN A 16 -5.15 -0.13 11.32
C GLN A 16 -4.79 -0.65 12.73
N LYS A 17 -5.64 -0.40 13.74
CA LYS A 17 -5.47 -0.96 15.09
C LYS A 17 -5.50 -2.48 15.10
N ARG A 18 -6.41 -3.11 14.34
CA ARG A 18 -6.50 -4.59 14.23
C ARG A 18 -5.23 -5.16 13.61
N ILE A 19 -4.74 -4.55 12.54
CA ILE A 19 -3.49 -4.95 11.86
C ILE A 19 -2.30 -4.80 12.81
N PHE A 20 -2.19 -3.65 13.48
CA PHE A 20 -1.13 -3.38 14.45
C PHE A 20 -1.11 -4.42 15.57
N ASN A 21 -2.25 -4.70 16.21
CA ASN A 21 -2.35 -5.67 17.30
C ASN A 21 -1.93 -7.08 16.88
N PHE A 22 -2.24 -7.48 15.66
CA PHE A 22 -1.84 -8.78 15.12
C PHE A 22 -0.33 -8.83 14.84
N THR A 23 0.25 -7.76 14.34
CA THR A 23 1.65 -7.72 13.89
C THR A 23 2.64 -7.29 14.96
N GLN A 24 2.20 -6.76 16.12
CA GLN A 24 3.09 -6.23 17.17
C GLN A 24 4.10 -7.22 17.73
N ASN A 25 3.79 -8.52 17.65
CA ASN A 25 4.67 -9.59 18.13
C ASN A 25 5.55 -10.19 17.02
N PHE A 26 5.46 -9.71 15.79
CA PHE A 26 6.33 -10.16 14.72
C PHE A 26 7.76 -9.69 14.99
N ASP A 27 8.73 -10.54 14.63
CA ASP A 27 10.14 -10.20 14.74
C ASP A 27 10.59 -9.31 13.56
N ILE A 28 10.08 -8.07 13.56
CA ILE A 28 10.37 -7.05 12.56
C ILE A 28 11.03 -5.84 13.18
N LYS A 29 11.93 -5.20 12.43
CA LYS A 29 12.65 -3.99 12.80
C LYS A 29 12.47 -2.87 11.79
N ILE A 30 12.11 -3.20 10.57
CA ILE A 30 12.03 -2.26 9.47
C ILE A 30 10.69 -2.44 8.76
N ILE A 31 9.98 -1.35 8.58
CA ILE A 31 8.73 -1.30 7.82
C ILE A 31 8.95 -0.49 6.54
N VAL A 32 8.48 -1.06 5.43
CA VAL A 32 8.40 -0.38 4.14
C VAL A 32 6.92 -0.21 3.82
N ASP A 33 6.48 1.04 3.72
CA ASP A 33 5.11 1.42 3.41
C ASP A 33 5.03 1.99 1.99
N VAL A 34 4.47 1.24 1.07
CA VAL A 34 4.33 1.59 -0.34
C VAL A 34 2.89 2.02 -0.59
N GLY A 35 2.71 3.28 -1.03
CA GLY A 35 1.42 3.96 -1.04
C GLY A 35 1.10 4.51 0.35
N SER A 36 2.00 5.34 0.89
CA SER A 36 1.89 5.82 2.27
C SER A 36 0.84 6.92 2.46
N HIS A 37 0.34 7.51 1.38
CA HIS A 37 -0.62 8.61 1.35
C HIS A 37 -0.27 9.73 2.35
N LYS A 38 -1.14 10.04 3.33
CA LYS A 38 -0.89 11.02 4.40
C LYS A 38 -0.28 10.37 5.67
N GLY A 39 0.12 9.08 5.59
CA GLY A 39 0.77 8.33 6.66
C GLY A 39 -0.19 7.77 7.70
N GLU A 40 -1.35 7.32 7.30
CA GLU A 40 -2.36 6.71 8.15
C GLU A 40 -1.80 5.45 8.83
N PHE A 41 -1.31 4.51 8.03
CA PHE A 41 -0.65 3.28 8.50
C PHE A 41 0.57 3.58 9.39
N LEU A 42 1.49 4.43 8.92
CA LEU A 42 2.69 4.80 9.67
C LEU A 42 2.38 5.39 11.05
N SER A 43 1.32 6.19 11.17
CA SER A 43 0.92 6.84 12.43
C SER A 43 0.58 5.85 13.53
N TYR A 44 0.16 4.66 13.16
CA TYR A 44 -0.07 3.55 14.08
C TYR A 44 1.24 2.86 14.44
N PHE A 45 1.98 2.44 13.43
CA PHE A 45 3.15 1.60 13.60
C PHE A 45 4.34 2.32 14.25
N ILE A 46 4.41 3.66 14.13
CA ILE A 46 5.47 4.46 14.79
C ILE A 46 5.45 4.36 16.31
N LYS A 47 4.31 3.96 16.89
CA LYS A 47 4.16 3.71 18.34
C LYS A 47 4.88 2.44 18.79
N ASN A 48 5.17 1.52 17.88
CA ASN A 48 5.90 0.30 18.19
C ASN A 48 7.40 0.61 18.38
N LYS A 49 7.84 0.60 19.65
CA LYS A 49 9.24 0.89 20.02
C LYS A 49 10.23 -0.10 19.43
N LYS A 50 9.78 -1.32 19.08
CA LYS A 50 10.61 -2.38 18.48
C LYS A 50 11.04 -2.05 17.06
N ILE A 51 10.33 -1.15 16.36
CA ILE A 51 10.64 -0.76 14.98
C ILE A 51 11.73 0.33 14.98
N ASP A 52 12.80 0.07 14.26
CA ASP A 52 13.97 0.94 14.19
C ASP A 52 13.89 1.92 13.02
N LYS A 53 13.24 1.52 11.90
CA LYS A 53 13.18 2.31 10.66
C LYS A 53 11.88 2.12 9.88
N PHE A 54 11.48 3.22 9.24
CA PHE A 54 10.35 3.26 8.31
C PHE A 54 10.81 3.88 6.99
N TYR A 55 10.46 3.23 5.89
CA TYR A 55 10.61 3.75 4.53
C TYR A 55 9.24 3.95 3.92
N ALA A 56 8.89 5.19 3.61
CA ALA A 56 7.57 5.55 3.09
C ALA A 56 7.68 6.05 1.65
N PHE A 57 6.84 5.54 0.77
CA PHE A 57 6.81 5.91 -0.65
C PHE A 57 5.44 6.44 -1.01
N GLU A 58 5.41 7.71 -1.49
CA GLU A 58 4.18 8.40 -1.91
C GLU A 58 4.47 9.26 -3.15
N PRO A 59 3.91 8.90 -4.32
CA PRO A 59 4.15 9.64 -5.56
C PRO A 59 3.41 10.96 -5.68
N GLN A 60 2.25 11.10 -5.03
CA GLN A 60 1.41 12.29 -5.12
C GLN A 60 2.01 13.44 -4.30
N ILE A 61 2.20 14.60 -4.93
CA ILE A 61 2.87 15.75 -4.31
C ILE A 61 2.14 16.25 -3.05
N MET A 62 0.81 16.35 -3.07
CA MET A 62 0.06 16.87 -1.92
C MET A 62 0.08 15.93 -0.72
N PRO A 63 -0.29 14.63 -0.84
CA PRO A 63 -0.11 13.66 0.23
C PRO A 63 1.34 13.57 0.72
N PHE A 64 2.32 13.56 -0.18
CA PHE A 64 3.74 13.55 0.17
C PHE A 64 4.15 14.75 1.06
N LYS A 65 3.70 15.98 0.73
CA LYS A 65 3.98 17.17 1.55
C LYS A 65 3.38 17.04 2.95
N ILE A 66 2.14 16.52 3.06
CA ILE A 66 1.47 16.26 4.35
C ILE A 66 2.25 15.22 5.15
N LEU A 67 2.58 14.09 4.52
CA LEU A 67 3.37 13.00 5.10
C LEU A 67 4.72 13.52 5.61
N LYS A 68 5.45 14.29 4.80
CA LYS A 68 6.74 14.89 5.16
C LYS A 68 6.63 15.86 6.34
N LYS A 69 5.58 16.70 6.37
CA LYS A 69 5.32 17.62 7.50
C LYS A 69 5.02 16.85 8.79
N LYS A 70 4.20 15.79 8.68
CA LYS A 70 3.76 14.97 9.83
C LYS A 70 4.93 14.28 10.54
N PHE A 71 5.89 13.77 9.78
CA PHE A 71 7.02 13.02 10.32
C PHE A 71 8.37 13.75 10.27
N LYS A 72 8.38 15.08 10.05
CA LYS A 72 9.61 15.90 9.87
C LYS A 72 10.65 15.74 10.99
N ASN A 73 10.19 15.57 12.22
CA ASN A 73 11.04 15.46 13.42
C ASN A 73 11.35 14.00 13.81
N ASN A 74 10.83 13.02 13.07
CA ASN A 74 11.03 11.62 13.39
C ASN A 74 12.20 11.03 12.61
N LYS A 75 13.34 10.88 13.28
CA LYS A 75 14.58 10.37 12.68
C LYS A 75 14.49 8.92 12.17
N LYS A 76 13.48 8.15 12.61
CA LYS A 76 13.24 6.78 12.13
C LYS A 76 12.58 6.72 10.76
N VAL A 77 11.93 7.80 10.29
CA VAL A 77 11.12 7.82 9.06
C VAL A 77 11.89 8.46 7.92
N LYS A 78 12.06 7.71 6.82
CA LYS A 78 12.57 8.21 5.54
C LYS A 78 11.44 8.19 4.52
N ILE A 79 11.20 9.32 3.86
CA ILE A 79 10.07 9.52 2.96
C ILE A 79 10.59 9.82 1.56
N PHE A 80 10.01 9.16 0.55
CA PHE A 80 10.42 9.26 -0.86
C PHE A 80 9.23 9.62 -1.74
N ASN A 81 9.41 10.61 -2.60
CA ASN A 81 8.41 11.01 -3.59
C ASN A 81 8.62 10.22 -4.90
N TYR A 82 8.40 8.92 -4.84
CA TYR A 82 8.44 8.01 -5.97
C TYR A 82 7.24 7.07 -5.94
N ALA A 83 6.74 6.71 -7.11
CA ALA A 83 5.96 5.50 -7.26
C ALA A 83 6.90 4.29 -7.34
N LEU A 84 6.47 3.15 -6.82
CA LEU A 84 7.21 1.90 -6.98
C LEU A 84 6.57 1.02 -8.06
N SER A 85 7.43 0.35 -8.86
CA SER A 85 7.01 -0.49 -9.98
C SER A 85 8.07 -1.56 -10.26
N ASP A 86 7.84 -2.35 -11.32
CA ASP A 86 8.75 -3.38 -11.83
C ASP A 86 10.03 -2.80 -12.48
N ARG A 87 10.00 -1.54 -12.88
CA ARG A 87 11.12 -0.85 -13.53
C ARG A 87 11.17 0.64 -13.21
N SER A 88 12.36 1.23 -13.32
CA SER A 88 12.57 2.67 -13.18
C SER A 88 12.25 3.39 -14.48
N THR A 89 11.19 4.16 -14.51
CA THR A 89 10.72 4.91 -15.69
C THR A 89 9.79 6.05 -15.25
N ASN A 90 9.12 6.68 -16.20
CA ASN A 90 8.01 7.58 -15.93
C ASN A 90 6.70 6.87 -16.28
N LYS A 91 5.71 6.98 -15.41
CA LYS A 91 4.34 6.48 -15.64
C LYS A 91 3.32 7.57 -15.40
N ILE A 92 2.12 7.39 -15.92
CA ILE A 92 0.98 8.26 -15.64
C ILE A 92 0.28 7.74 -14.40
N LEU A 93 0.09 8.61 -13.43
CA LEU A 93 -0.75 8.39 -12.26
C LEU A 93 -2.08 9.13 -12.48
N ASN A 94 -3.17 8.41 -12.40
CA ASN A 94 -4.52 8.96 -12.45
C ASN A 94 -4.90 9.40 -11.03
N ILE A 95 -5.01 10.70 -10.81
CA ILE A 95 -5.42 11.28 -9.52
C ILE A 95 -6.92 11.41 -9.50
N ASN A 96 -7.55 10.81 -8.50
CA ASN A 96 -8.98 10.89 -8.26
C ASN A 96 -9.29 11.97 -7.21
N LYS A 97 -10.56 12.40 -7.13
CA LYS A 97 -11.05 13.35 -6.12
C LYS A 97 -10.75 12.90 -4.69
N LEU A 98 -10.91 11.60 -4.43
CA LEU A 98 -10.37 10.95 -3.24
C LEU A 98 -8.94 10.50 -3.54
N THR A 99 -7.96 11.25 -3.09
CA THR A 99 -6.54 11.03 -3.41
C THR A 99 -6.02 9.66 -2.95
N SER A 100 -6.65 9.06 -1.93
CA SER A 100 -6.34 7.69 -1.46
C SER A 100 -6.71 6.59 -2.46
N THR A 101 -7.49 6.89 -3.51
CA THR A 101 -7.90 5.93 -4.55
C THR A 101 -7.23 6.19 -5.89
N SER A 102 -6.14 6.94 -5.91
CA SER A 102 -5.40 7.29 -7.12
C SER A 102 -4.52 6.14 -7.59
N SER A 103 -4.57 5.80 -8.89
CA SER A 103 -3.94 4.59 -9.43
C SER A 103 -3.15 4.83 -10.72
N MET A 104 -2.13 4.02 -10.95
CA MET A 104 -1.47 3.89 -12.26
C MET A 104 -2.19 2.89 -13.19
N GLU A 105 -3.18 2.17 -12.69
CA GLU A 105 -3.97 1.21 -13.47
C GLU A 105 -5.31 1.82 -13.89
N ILE A 106 -5.86 1.30 -14.99
CA ILE A 106 -7.17 1.72 -15.50
C ILE A 106 -8.25 0.90 -14.80
N VAL A 107 -9.20 1.59 -14.19
CA VAL A 107 -10.35 0.97 -13.54
C VAL A 107 -11.24 0.30 -14.59
N ASN A 108 -11.70 -0.91 -14.32
CA ASN A 108 -12.67 -1.59 -15.17
C ASN A 108 -14.07 -0.97 -14.97
N GLU A 109 -14.45 -0.03 -15.84
CA GLU A 109 -15.73 0.69 -15.75
C GLU A 109 -16.97 -0.19 -15.94
N LYS A 110 -16.80 -1.38 -16.53
CA LYS A 110 -17.91 -2.35 -16.74
C LYS A 110 -18.28 -3.11 -15.46
N ASN A 111 -17.49 -2.99 -14.39
CA ASN A 111 -17.76 -3.68 -13.13
C ASN A 111 -18.93 -3.00 -12.40
N LEU A 112 -19.89 -3.81 -11.92
CA LEU A 112 -21.05 -3.35 -11.17
C LEU A 112 -20.64 -2.48 -9.96
N TYR A 113 -19.57 -2.87 -9.24
CA TYR A 113 -19.08 -2.10 -8.10
C TYR A 113 -18.55 -0.71 -8.50
N SER A 114 -17.85 -0.59 -9.62
CA SER A 114 -17.41 0.73 -10.11
C SER A 114 -18.60 1.64 -10.42
N ARG A 115 -19.69 1.06 -10.94
CA ARG A 115 -20.96 1.77 -11.20
C ARG A 115 -21.66 2.18 -9.91
N ILE A 116 -21.74 1.28 -8.91
CA ILE A 116 -22.32 1.57 -7.59
C ILE A 116 -21.49 2.63 -6.87
N LYS A 117 -20.15 2.53 -6.89
CA LYS A 117 -19.25 3.53 -6.31
C LYS A 117 -19.45 4.91 -6.95
N LYS A 118 -19.64 4.98 -8.26
CA LYS A 118 -20.01 6.23 -8.98
C LYS A 118 -21.29 6.84 -8.44
N ILE A 119 -22.32 6.03 -8.20
CA ILE A 119 -23.62 6.47 -7.69
C ILE A 119 -23.53 6.94 -6.24
N LEU A 120 -22.92 6.14 -5.36
CA LEU A 120 -22.83 6.42 -3.92
C LEU A 120 -21.93 7.62 -3.58
N THR A 121 -20.89 7.87 -4.38
CA THR A 121 -19.98 8.99 -4.14
C THR A 121 -20.40 10.28 -4.82
N LEU A 122 -21.54 10.28 -5.55
CA LEU A 122 -21.94 11.41 -6.42
C LEU A 122 -20.77 11.90 -7.31
N SER A 123 -19.69 11.16 -7.36
CA SER A 123 -18.55 11.43 -8.19
C SER A 123 -18.72 10.63 -9.47
N GLN A 124 -19.01 11.31 -10.53
CA GLN A 124 -18.77 10.77 -11.86
C GLN A 124 -17.32 10.36 -11.87
N GLY A 125 -17.00 9.07 -11.86
CA GLY A 125 -15.68 8.45 -11.70
C GLY A 125 -14.57 9.02 -12.59
N HIS A 126 -14.41 10.32 -12.56
CA HIS A 126 -13.46 11.05 -13.36
C HIS A 126 -12.12 11.13 -12.63
N VAL A 127 -11.10 10.67 -13.33
CA VAL A 127 -9.74 11.06 -13.09
C VAL A 127 -9.69 12.59 -13.17
N GLU A 128 -9.53 13.26 -12.02
CA GLU A 128 -9.45 14.74 -12.00
C GLU A 128 -8.19 15.24 -12.72
N LYS A 129 -7.11 14.47 -12.60
CA LYS A 129 -5.82 14.87 -13.16
C LYS A 129 -4.96 13.66 -13.50
N LYS A 130 -4.29 13.70 -14.64
CA LYS A 130 -3.23 12.77 -15.01
C LYS A 130 -1.88 13.43 -14.75
N VAL A 131 -1.04 12.79 -13.94
CA VAL A 131 0.27 13.35 -13.57
C VAL A 131 1.36 12.35 -13.93
N LYS A 132 2.42 12.85 -14.56
CA LYS A 132 3.62 12.05 -14.81
C LYS A 132 4.42 11.90 -13.51
N VAL A 133 4.63 10.68 -13.05
CA VAL A 133 5.39 10.35 -11.85
C VAL A 133 6.61 9.51 -12.19
N LYS A 134 7.69 9.71 -11.45
CA LYS A 134 8.88 8.86 -11.56
C LYS A 134 8.62 7.54 -10.82
N THR A 135 8.87 6.42 -11.51
CA THR A 135 8.85 5.10 -10.87
C THR A 135 10.27 4.62 -10.57
N LYS A 136 10.40 3.84 -9.51
CA LYS A 136 11.62 3.11 -9.17
C LYS A 136 11.28 1.68 -8.76
N THR A 137 12.27 0.80 -8.74
CA THR A 137 12.08 -0.56 -8.19
C THR A 137 12.36 -0.54 -6.70
N LEU A 138 11.58 -1.30 -5.91
CA LEU A 138 11.89 -1.42 -4.48
C LEU A 138 13.25 -2.07 -4.25
N ASN A 139 13.69 -2.94 -5.17
CA ASN A 139 15.01 -3.55 -5.14
C ASN A 139 16.16 -2.53 -5.02
N SER A 140 16.03 -1.35 -5.61
CA SER A 140 17.06 -0.28 -5.57
C SER A 140 17.19 0.38 -4.19
N PHE A 141 16.16 0.28 -3.34
CA PHE A 141 16.15 0.85 -1.98
C PHE A 141 16.49 -0.19 -0.89
N LEU A 142 16.25 -1.47 -1.17
CA LEU A 142 16.53 -2.53 -0.22
C LEU A 142 18.01 -2.88 -0.20
N PRO A 143 18.62 -3.13 0.98
CA PRO A 143 19.98 -3.62 1.09
C PRO A 143 20.10 -5.05 0.53
N ASN A 144 21.32 -5.50 0.27
CA ASN A 144 21.59 -6.85 -0.23
C ASN A 144 21.54 -7.92 0.88
N LYS A 145 21.70 -7.52 2.14
CA LYS A 145 21.78 -8.39 3.33
C LYS A 145 20.77 -7.90 4.39
N ASN A 146 20.51 -8.75 5.39
CA ASN A 146 19.71 -8.43 6.58
C ASN A 146 18.25 -8.06 6.30
N LEU A 147 17.59 -8.75 5.36
CA LEU A 147 16.17 -8.53 5.04
C LEU A 147 15.20 -9.34 5.92
N LYS A 148 15.70 -10.21 6.80
CA LYS A 148 14.88 -11.08 7.67
C LYS A 148 14.05 -10.35 8.74
N LYS A 149 14.24 -9.04 8.89
CA LYS A 149 13.50 -8.19 9.86
C LYS A 149 12.61 -7.16 9.16
N TYR A 150 12.33 -7.35 7.87
CA TYR A 150 11.50 -6.44 7.09
C TYR A 150 10.04 -6.87 7.06
N PHE A 151 9.16 -5.88 7.12
CA PHE A 151 7.75 -5.98 6.81
C PHE A 151 7.45 -5.00 5.68
N ILE A 152 6.87 -5.46 4.58
CA ILE A 152 6.52 -4.60 3.44
C ILE A 152 5.01 -4.54 3.32
N LYS A 153 4.43 -3.34 3.44
CA LYS A 153 3.03 -3.04 3.10
C LYS A 153 2.99 -2.49 1.69
N ILE A 154 2.09 -3.00 0.86
CA ILE A 154 1.86 -2.55 -0.53
C ILE A 154 0.37 -2.27 -0.70
N ASP A 155 0.06 -1.00 -0.96
CA ASP A 155 -1.29 -0.50 -1.13
C ASP A 155 -1.25 0.62 -2.18
N VAL A 156 -1.44 0.25 -3.44
CA VAL A 156 -1.18 1.11 -4.60
C VAL A 156 -2.28 0.98 -5.66
N ASP A 157 -3.49 0.65 -5.22
CA ASP A 157 -4.71 0.66 -6.03
C ASP A 157 -4.57 -0.06 -7.38
N GLY A 158 -4.26 -1.37 -7.33
CA GLY A 158 -4.21 -2.27 -8.49
C GLY A 158 -2.83 -2.43 -9.14
N HIS A 159 -1.79 -1.72 -8.66
CA HIS A 159 -0.42 -1.81 -9.18
C HIS A 159 0.50 -2.74 -8.35
N GLU A 160 -0.03 -3.47 -7.37
CA GLU A 160 0.68 -4.28 -6.37
C GLU A 160 1.61 -5.32 -7.01
N ILE A 161 1.15 -6.00 -8.06
CA ILE A 161 1.93 -7.04 -8.76
C ILE A 161 3.23 -6.47 -9.36
N TYR A 162 3.21 -5.24 -9.83
CA TYR A 162 4.41 -4.60 -10.40
C TYR A 162 5.38 -4.18 -9.31
N VAL A 163 4.87 -3.72 -8.14
CA VAL A 163 5.72 -3.44 -6.98
C VAL A 163 6.40 -4.72 -6.51
N LEU A 164 5.67 -5.83 -6.39
CA LEU A 164 6.21 -7.14 -6.00
C LEU A 164 7.30 -7.61 -6.98
N LYS A 165 7.06 -7.53 -8.28
CA LYS A 165 8.06 -7.83 -9.31
C LYS A 165 9.31 -6.95 -9.18
N GLY A 166 9.11 -5.67 -8.81
CA GLY A 166 10.18 -4.70 -8.57
C GLY A 166 11.04 -4.98 -7.33
N ILE A 167 10.63 -5.88 -6.43
CA ILE A 167 11.49 -6.38 -5.33
C ILE A 167 12.54 -7.36 -5.87
N GLY A 168 12.20 -8.12 -6.92
CA GLY A 168 13.10 -9.08 -7.55
C GLY A 168 13.51 -10.22 -6.61
N LYS A 169 14.75 -10.71 -6.76
CA LYS A 169 15.28 -11.83 -5.96
C LYS A 169 15.30 -11.57 -4.45
N LYS A 170 15.27 -10.31 -4.03
CA LYS A 170 15.25 -9.94 -2.60
C LYS A 170 13.96 -10.34 -1.90
N LEU A 171 12.85 -10.53 -2.63
CA LEU A 171 11.57 -10.97 -2.08
C LEU A 171 11.72 -12.27 -1.26
N LYS A 172 12.51 -13.23 -1.72
CA LYS A 172 12.76 -14.51 -1.04
C LYS A 172 13.43 -14.39 0.34
N LYS A 173 13.97 -13.20 0.67
CA LYS A 173 14.65 -12.90 1.94
C LYS A 173 13.80 -12.09 2.91
N ILE A 174 12.57 -11.75 2.51
CA ILE A 174 11.63 -10.93 3.29
C ILE A 174 10.62 -11.86 3.96
N PRO A 175 10.44 -11.77 5.30
CA PRO A 175 9.54 -12.67 6.01
C PRO A 175 8.07 -12.35 5.84
N TYR A 176 7.69 -11.06 5.75
CA TYR A 176 6.29 -10.65 5.73
C TYR A 176 6.00 -9.62 4.65
N VAL A 177 4.92 -9.85 3.92
CA VAL A 177 4.36 -8.89 2.95
C VAL A 177 2.87 -8.73 3.25
N MET A 178 2.39 -7.50 3.37
CA MET A 178 0.98 -7.16 3.42
C MET A 178 0.59 -6.48 2.12
N VAL A 179 -0.51 -6.92 1.54
CA VAL A 179 -1.00 -6.37 0.27
C VAL A 179 -2.48 -6.06 0.39
N GLU A 180 -2.89 -4.87 -0.04
CA GLU A 180 -4.30 -4.56 -0.21
C GLU A 180 -4.85 -5.33 -1.41
N ASN A 181 -5.97 -6.01 -1.20
CA ASN A 181 -6.72 -6.73 -2.22
C ASN A 181 -8.11 -6.16 -2.35
N GLN A 182 -8.49 -5.76 -3.53
CA GLN A 182 -9.85 -5.28 -3.81
C GLN A 182 -10.80 -6.44 -4.06
N ILE A 183 -11.83 -6.58 -3.22
CA ILE A 183 -12.74 -7.74 -3.22
C ILE A 183 -13.54 -7.83 -4.53
N PHE A 184 -13.91 -6.70 -5.12
CA PHE A 184 -14.81 -6.65 -6.26
C PHE A 184 -14.12 -6.53 -7.64
N ASN A 185 -12.88 -7.02 -7.77
CA ASN A 185 -12.16 -7.07 -9.06
C ASN A 185 -12.19 -5.74 -9.84
N LEU A 186 -12.02 -4.60 -9.14
CA LEU A 186 -11.96 -3.28 -9.78
C LEU A 186 -10.85 -3.21 -10.84
N TYR A 187 -9.80 -3.98 -10.66
CA TYR A 187 -8.69 -4.10 -11.59
C TYR A 187 -8.60 -5.53 -12.11
N LYS A 188 -8.36 -5.70 -13.40
CA LYS A 188 -8.35 -7.00 -14.11
C LYS A 188 -7.36 -8.06 -13.59
N ARG A 189 -6.59 -7.79 -12.51
CA ARG A 189 -5.41 -8.57 -12.12
C ARG A 189 -5.34 -9.03 -10.66
N ASN A 190 -6.44 -9.00 -9.90
CA ASN A 190 -6.42 -9.34 -8.47
C ASN A 190 -5.88 -10.74 -8.15
N ASN A 191 -6.16 -11.75 -8.98
CA ASN A 191 -5.66 -13.12 -8.75
C ASN A 191 -4.13 -13.26 -8.99
N SER A 192 -3.50 -12.33 -9.71
CA SER A 192 -2.08 -12.42 -10.03
C SER A 192 -1.15 -12.18 -8.83
N VAL A 193 -1.58 -11.41 -7.82
CA VAL A 193 -0.80 -11.11 -6.60
C VAL A 193 -0.67 -12.37 -5.74
N LYS A 194 -1.78 -13.04 -5.45
CA LYS A 194 -1.79 -14.28 -4.65
C LYS A 194 -0.93 -15.35 -5.33
N GLN A 195 -1.17 -15.63 -6.61
CA GLN A 195 -0.41 -16.63 -7.37
C GLN A 195 1.09 -16.30 -7.43
N PHE A 196 1.44 -15.03 -7.58
CA PHE A 196 2.84 -14.60 -7.58
C PHE A 196 3.52 -14.84 -6.23
N LEU A 197 2.85 -14.51 -5.14
CA LEU A 197 3.38 -14.71 -3.79
C LEU A 197 3.50 -16.19 -3.46
N GLU A 198 2.50 -17.01 -3.78
CA GLU A 198 2.54 -18.47 -3.59
C GLU A 198 3.71 -19.12 -4.38
N LYS A 199 3.94 -18.72 -5.62
CA LYS A 199 5.11 -19.16 -6.43
C LYS A 199 6.45 -18.73 -5.81
N ASN A 200 6.46 -17.74 -4.92
CA ASN A 200 7.65 -17.28 -4.21
C ASN A 200 7.70 -17.77 -2.76
N ASN A 201 6.98 -18.86 -2.43
CA ASN A 201 6.92 -19.51 -1.13
C ASN A 201 6.28 -18.66 -0.02
N PHE A 202 5.33 -17.80 -0.36
CA PHE A 202 4.50 -17.09 0.61
C PHE A 202 3.14 -17.77 0.75
N TYR A 203 2.65 -17.80 1.98
CA TYR A 203 1.29 -18.26 2.27
C TYR A 203 0.54 -17.21 3.09
N THR A 204 -0.78 -17.17 2.96
CA THR A 204 -1.64 -16.26 3.71
C THR A 204 -1.70 -16.66 5.17
N ILE A 205 -1.43 -15.73 6.09
CA ILE A 205 -1.56 -15.93 7.52
C ILE A 205 -2.74 -15.18 8.14
N LYS A 206 -3.16 -14.06 7.54
CA LYS A 206 -4.31 -13.29 8.02
C LYS A 206 -4.91 -12.43 6.93
N LYS A 207 -6.24 -12.25 6.99
CA LYS A 207 -7.00 -11.30 6.17
C LYS A 207 -7.74 -10.35 7.09
N PHE A 208 -7.67 -9.07 6.78
CA PHE A 208 -8.39 -8.00 7.47
C PHE A 208 -9.33 -7.33 6.48
N THR A 209 -10.60 -7.65 6.53
CA THR A 209 -11.60 -6.96 5.70
C THR A 209 -11.85 -5.58 6.26
N PHE A 210 -11.79 -4.57 5.41
CA PHE A 210 -12.15 -3.20 5.76
C PHE A 210 -13.66 -3.13 6.08
N PRO A 211 -14.09 -2.30 7.03
CA PRO A 211 -15.49 -2.26 7.47
C PRO A 211 -16.52 -2.01 6.37
N SER A 212 -16.16 -1.34 5.29
CA SER A 212 -17.05 -1.14 4.11
C SER A 212 -17.00 -2.31 3.10
N PHE A 213 -16.33 -3.41 3.41
CA PHE A 213 -16.28 -4.67 2.65
C PHE A 213 -15.77 -4.57 1.21
N HIS A 214 -15.12 -3.47 0.81
CA HIS A 214 -14.63 -3.30 -0.55
C HIS A 214 -13.16 -3.71 -0.74
N THR A 215 -12.38 -3.68 0.36
CA THR A 215 -10.97 -4.06 0.36
C THR A 215 -10.62 -5.00 1.51
N GLN A 216 -9.54 -5.74 1.34
CA GLN A 216 -8.90 -6.58 2.36
C GLN A 216 -7.41 -6.34 2.38
N ASP A 217 -6.85 -6.12 3.55
CA ASP A 217 -5.41 -6.26 3.77
C ASP A 217 -5.08 -7.71 4.06
N ILE A 218 -4.25 -8.31 3.22
CA ILE A 218 -3.85 -9.72 3.35
C ILE A 218 -2.38 -9.78 3.73
N ILE A 219 -2.08 -10.40 4.88
CA ILE A 219 -0.70 -10.62 5.31
C ILE A 219 -0.26 -12.02 4.86
N TYR A 220 0.86 -12.03 4.18
CA TYR A 220 1.56 -13.22 3.72
C TYR A 220 2.85 -13.40 4.49
N LYS A 221 3.17 -14.65 4.84
CA LYS A 221 4.43 -15.05 5.46
C LYS A 221 5.23 -15.94 4.49
N ASN A 222 6.53 -15.73 4.46
CA ASN A 222 7.45 -16.57 3.70
C ASN A 222 7.69 -17.89 4.46
N SER A 223 7.43 -19.02 3.81
CA SER A 223 7.58 -20.37 4.43
C SER A 223 9.03 -20.77 4.69
N ASN A 224 9.98 -20.09 4.05
CA ASN A 224 11.43 -20.39 4.18
C ASN A 224 12.11 -19.56 5.28
N LEU A 225 11.35 -18.74 6.07
CA LEU A 225 11.93 -17.83 7.06
C LEU A 225 11.21 -17.90 8.41
#